data_ea5b84b597e1a43f0e02b32c1733149c
#
_entry.id   ea5b84b597e1a43f0e02b32c1733149c
#
_cell.length_a   1.000
_cell.length_b   1.000
_cell.length_c   1.000
_cell.angle_alpha   90.00
_cell.angle_beta   90.00
_cell.angle_gamma   90.00
#
_symmetry.space_group_name_H-M   'P 1'
#
loop_
_entity.id
_entity.type
_entity.pdbx_description
1 polymer ?
#
loop_
_entity_poly.entity_id
_entity_poly.type
_entity_poly.pdbx_seq_one_letter_code
_entity_poly.pdbx_strand_id
1 'polypeptide(L)'
;MANEMPSAESYQGLSRKVLQYSENFSRIAEKLKQRSLSEADWAPMGELVDVDNFQRVGVFLTDRVEVSNWQEYKALITQYGGMTAWEGTLRRITEVPGLVYLELEERNTRDGVTDVSNTVTIYEFNQAGKLRKLDVYVAHITQR
;
A
#
# COMPACT_ATOMS: atom_id res chain seq x y z
N MET A 1 -4.82 5.70 17.76
CA MET A 1 -4.15 4.39 17.95
C MET A 1 -2.82 4.40 17.24
N ALA A 2 -1.86 3.70 17.79
CA ALA A 2 -0.55 3.60 17.17
C ALA A 2 -0.55 2.72 15.92
N ASN A 3 0.41 2.98 15.03
CA ASN A 3 0.68 2.10 13.91
C ASN A 3 1.40 0.84 14.44
N GLU A 4 0.85 -0.31 14.16
CA GLU A 4 1.36 -1.61 14.63
C GLU A 4 1.86 -2.48 13.46
N MET A 5 2.33 -1.83 12.41
CA MET A 5 3.01 -2.55 11.32
C MET A 5 4.43 -2.94 11.75
N PRO A 6 4.82 -4.21 11.50
CA PRO A 6 6.18 -4.63 11.82
C PRO A 6 7.19 -4.02 10.84
N SER A 7 8.47 -3.99 11.26
CA SER A 7 9.56 -3.60 10.38
C SER A 7 9.82 -4.66 9.30
N ALA A 8 10.12 -4.24 8.09
CA ALA A 8 10.49 -5.12 6.99
C ALA A 8 11.70 -5.99 7.34
N GLU A 9 12.63 -5.48 8.14
CA GLU A 9 13.84 -6.21 8.55
C GLU A 9 13.53 -7.46 9.38
N SER A 10 12.36 -7.54 10.02
CA SER A 10 11.96 -8.72 10.80
C SER A 10 11.44 -9.86 9.93
N TYR A 11 11.34 -9.66 8.61
CA TYR A 11 10.85 -10.66 7.66
C TYR A 11 11.90 -10.95 6.58
N GLN A 12 11.66 -12.02 5.83
CA GLN A 12 12.53 -12.44 4.72
C GLN A 12 11.70 -12.65 3.44
N GLY A 13 12.39 -12.83 2.32
CA GLY A 13 11.75 -13.17 1.04
C GLY A 13 10.80 -12.10 0.54
N LEU A 14 9.72 -12.53 -0.08
CA LEU A 14 8.70 -11.63 -0.64
C LEU A 14 7.93 -10.87 0.44
N SER A 15 7.75 -11.46 1.62
CA SER A 15 7.12 -10.80 2.76
C SER A 15 7.90 -9.55 3.17
N ARG A 16 9.24 -9.60 3.16
CA ARG A 16 10.08 -8.42 3.40
C ARG A 16 9.81 -7.34 2.34
N LYS A 17 9.73 -7.71 1.07
CA LYS A 17 9.46 -6.75 -0.01
C LYS A 17 8.10 -6.07 0.13
N VAL A 18 7.09 -6.81 0.55
CA VAL A 18 5.76 -6.25 0.84
C VAL A 18 5.83 -5.19 1.95
N LEU A 19 6.56 -5.49 3.03
CA LEU A 19 6.70 -4.55 4.13
C LEU A 19 7.60 -3.35 3.74
N GLN A 20 8.61 -3.55 2.92
CA GLN A 20 9.40 -2.45 2.34
C GLN A 20 8.54 -1.53 1.48
N TYR A 21 7.64 -2.10 0.68
CA TYR A 21 6.66 -1.34 -0.10
C TYR A 21 5.80 -0.47 0.83
N SER A 22 5.27 -1.05 1.90
CA SER A 22 4.47 -0.34 2.88
C SER A 22 5.25 0.80 3.56
N GLU A 23 6.49 0.55 3.96
CA GLU A 23 7.36 1.56 4.57
C GLU A 23 7.65 2.72 3.60
N ASN A 24 7.93 2.41 2.34
CA ASN A 24 8.17 3.42 1.32
C ASN A 24 6.91 4.25 1.04
N PHE A 25 5.75 3.59 1.00
CA PHE A 25 4.47 4.28 0.85
C PHE A 25 4.22 5.28 1.98
N SER A 26 4.46 4.86 3.22
CA SER A 26 4.31 5.74 4.39
C SER A 26 5.25 6.94 4.33
N ARG A 27 6.48 6.73 3.85
CA ARG A 27 7.47 7.80 3.68
C ARG A 27 7.01 8.82 2.62
N ILE A 28 6.47 8.34 1.51
CA ILE A 28 5.92 9.19 0.45
C ILE A 28 4.72 9.98 0.98
N ALA A 29 3.80 9.34 1.71
CA ALA A 29 2.65 10.02 2.31
C ALA A 29 3.09 11.13 3.28
N GLU A 30 4.11 10.90 4.08
CA GLU A 30 4.65 11.92 4.98
C GLU A 30 5.24 13.10 4.21
N LYS A 31 5.98 12.84 3.14
CA LYS A 31 6.51 13.91 2.29
C LYS A 31 5.42 14.70 1.58
N LEU A 32 4.33 14.06 1.20
CA LEU A 32 3.15 14.74 0.66
C LEU A 32 2.54 15.71 1.68
N LYS A 33 2.42 15.29 2.94
CA LYS A 33 1.93 16.16 4.01
C LYS A 33 2.84 17.36 4.24
N GLN A 34 4.14 17.17 4.12
CA GLN A 34 5.15 18.21 4.27
C GLN A 34 5.31 19.08 3.01
N ARG A 35 4.61 18.73 1.91
CA ARG A 35 4.74 19.35 0.60
C ARG A 35 6.19 19.35 0.08
N SER A 36 6.91 18.28 0.36
CA SER A 36 8.33 18.12 0.03
C SER A 36 8.60 16.96 -0.91
N LEU A 37 7.56 16.32 -1.46
CA LEU A 37 7.73 15.18 -2.37
C LEU A 37 8.38 15.62 -3.68
N SER A 38 9.41 14.90 -4.09
CA SER A 38 10.07 15.05 -5.39
C SER A 38 10.04 13.74 -6.16
N GLU A 39 10.35 13.80 -7.45
CA GLU A 39 10.41 12.59 -8.28
C GLU A 39 11.45 11.58 -7.77
N ALA A 40 12.55 12.06 -7.20
CA ALA A 40 13.59 11.20 -6.63
C ALA A 40 13.09 10.36 -5.45
N ASP A 41 12.06 10.79 -4.74
CA ASP A 41 11.51 10.06 -3.59
C ASP A 41 10.82 8.76 -4.01
N TRP A 42 10.48 8.61 -5.28
CA TRP A 42 9.89 7.40 -5.84
C TRP A 42 10.92 6.31 -6.16
N ALA A 43 12.21 6.62 -6.17
CA ALA A 43 13.24 5.67 -6.59
C ALA A 43 13.21 4.33 -5.81
N PRO A 44 13.07 4.31 -4.47
CA PRO A 44 12.96 3.04 -3.74
C PRO A 44 11.75 2.19 -4.14
N MET A 45 10.62 2.83 -4.48
CA MET A 45 9.45 2.12 -5.00
C MET A 45 9.72 1.55 -6.39
N GLY A 46 10.38 2.32 -7.27
CA GLY A 46 10.73 1.88 -8.62
C GLY A 46 11.64 0.66 -8.63
N GLU A 47 12.44 0.46 -7.59
CA GLU A 47 13.27 -0.73 -7.44
C GLU A 47 12.47 -1.98 -7.06
N LEU A 48 11.37 -1.81 -6.34
CA LEU A 48 10.51 -2.90 -5.88
C LEU A 48 9.47 -3.31 -6.92
N VAL A 49 9.08 -2.40 -7.80
CA VAL A 49 7.91 -2.53 -8.68
C VAL A 49 8.35 -2.78 -10.12
N ASP A 50 7.65 -3.69 -10.80
CA ASP A 50 7.71 -3.81 -12.26
C ASP A 50 6.87 -2.68 -12.86
N VAL A 51 7.49 -1.53 -13.06
CA VAL A 51 6.80 -0.29 -13.40
C VAL A 51 6.08 -0.34 -14.75
N ASP A 52 6.57 -1.16 -15.68
CA ASP A 52 5.99 -1.25 -17.03
C ASP A 52 4.76 -2.17 -17.09
N ASN A 53 4.65 -3.12 -16.17
CA ASN A 53 3.59 -4.14 -16.19
C ASN A 53 2.70 -4.10 -14.94
N PHE A 54 2.93 -3.16 -14.05
CA PHE A 54 2.21 -3.06 -12.78
C PHE A 54 0.72 -2.77 -13.00
N GLN A 55 -0.11 -3.42 -12.19
CA GLN A 55 -1.53 -3.09 -12.04
C GLN A 55 -1.92 -3.07 -10.57
N ARG A 56 -2.71 -2.08 -10.21
CA ARG A 56 -3.44 -2.09 -8.94
C ARG A 56 -4.93 -2.23 -9.25
N VAL A 57 -5.55 -3.24 -8.66
CA VAL A 57 -6.98 -3.51 -8.82
C VAL A 57 -7.66 -3.38 -7.47
N GLY A 58 -8.72 -2.60 -7.39
CA GLY A 58 -9.46 -2.41 -6.16
C GLY A 58 -10.07 -1.02 -6.04
N VAL A 59 -10.79 -0.79 -4.94
CA VAL A 59 -11.33 0.53 -4.63
C VAL A 59 -10.20 1.46 -4.16
N PHE A 60 -10.31 2.74 -4.47
CA PHE A 60 -9.39 3.75 -3.96
C PHE A 60 -10.14 4.91 -3.33
N LEU A 61 -10.88 5.67 -4.13
CA LEU A 61 -11.64 6.83 -3.65
C LEU A 61 -13.15 6.66 -3.79
N THR A 62 -13.56 5.72 -4.60
CA THR A 62 -14.97 5.43 -4.89
C THR A 62 -15.33 4.04 -4.38
N ASP A 63 -16.59 3.68 -4.48
CA ASP A 63 -17.09 2.33 -4.21
C ASP A 63 -16.91 1.38 -5.40
N ARG A 64 -16.25 1.85 -6.46
CA ARG A 64 -15.99 1.06 -7.66
C ARG A 64 -14.60 0.46 -7.65
N VAL A 65 -14.48 -0.73 -8.22
CA VAL A 65 -13.19 -1.35 -8.50
C VAL A 65 -12.54 -0.59 -9.67
N GLU A 66 -11.34 -0.10 -9.42
CA GLU A 66 -10.53 0.62 -10.39
C GLU A 66 -9.30 -0.20 -10.74
N VAL A 67 -8.85 -0.09 -11.99
CA VAL A 67 -7.60 -0.70 -12.45
C VAL A 67 -6.66 0.43 -12.84
N SER A 68 -5.50 0.50 -12.20
CA SER A 68 -4.52 1.55 -12.42
C SER A 68 -3.18 0.94 -12.78
N ASN A 69 -2.51 1.49 -13.79
CA ASN A 69 -1.10 1.20 -14.04
C ASN A 69 -0.23 2.01 -13.07
N TRP A 70 1.09 1.84 -13.14
CA TRP A 70 1.99 2.49 -12.18
C TRP A 70 1.91 4.02 -12.24
N GLN A 71 1.87 4.61 -13.42
CA GLN A 71 1.79 6.06 -13.57
C GLN A 71 0.46 6.62 -13.06
N GLU A 72 -0.64 5.94 -13.36
CA GLU A 72 -1.96 6.31 -12.86
C GLU A 72 -2.03 6.20 -11.34
N TYR A 73 -1.47 5.15 -10.77
CA TYR A 73 -1.45 4.97 -9.33
C TYR A 73 -0.58 6.01 -8.63
N LYS A 74 0.60 6.32 -9.16
CA LYS A 74 1.44 7.42 -8.65
C LYS A 74 0.69 8.75 -8.66
N ALA A 75 -0.04 9.03 -9.72
CA ALA A 75 -0.82 10.26 -9.84
C ALA A 75 -1.92 10.33 -8.77
N LEU A 76 -2.62 9.23 -8.52
CA LEU A 76 -3.64 9.15 -7.46
C LEU A 76 -3.03 9.35 -6.07
N ILE A 77 -1.90 8.72 -5.80
CA ILE A 77 -1.18 8.88 -4.52
C ILE A 77 -0.73 10.33 -4.36
N THR A 78 -0.17 10.93 -5.39
CA THR A 78 0.32 12.32 -5.34
C THR A 78 -0.81 13.29 -5.08
N GLN A 79 -1.97 13.07 -5.69
CA GLN A 79 -3.12 13.95 -5.54
C GLN A 79 -3.81 13.82 -4.18
N TYR A 80 -3.92 12.61 -3.64
CA TYR A 80 -4.78 12.31 -2.50
C TYR A 80 -4.07 11.78 -1.26
N GLY A 81 -2.85 11.28 -1.39
CA GLY A 81 -2.15 10.55 -0.34
C GLY A 81 -1.79 11.38 0.90
N GLY A 82 -1.70 12.70 0.76
CA GLY A 82 -1.43 13.62 1.88
C GLY A 82 -2.68 14.04 2.66
N MET A 83 -3.87 13.66 2.20
CA MET A 83 -5.14 14.12 2.77
C MET A 83 -5.66 13.23 3.90
N THR A 84 -5.08 12.05 4.07
CA THR A 84 -5.56 11.04 5.01
C THR A 84 -4.40 10.62 5.91
N ALA A 85 -4.65 10.53 7.22
CA ALA A 85 -3.74 9.88 8.15
C ALA A 85 -4.06 8.39 8.16
N TRP A 86 -3.08 7.58 7.79
CA TRP A 86 -3.21 6.13 7.73
C TRP A 86 -2.43 5.45 8.86
N GLU A 87 -3.06 4.49 9.50
CA GLU A 87 -2.42 3.57 10.42
C GLU A 87 -2.86 2.15 10.10
N GLY A 88 -2.00 1.18 10.31
CA GLY A 88 -2.30 -0.22 10.08
C GLY A 88 -1.84 -1.12 11.20
N THR A 89 -2.58 -2.20 11.39
CA THR A 89 -2.19 -3.30 12.29
C THR A 89 -2.13 -4.56 11.45
N LEU A 90 -0.99 -5.24 11.47
CA LEU A 90 -0.85 -6.52 10.78
C LEU A 90 -1.69 -7.58 11.48
N ARG A 91 -2.60 -8.19 10.74
CA ARG A 91 -3.40 -9.32 11.21
C ARG A 91 -2.74 -10.64 10.84
N ARG A 92 -2.34 -10.78 9.58
CA ARG A 92 -1.66 -11.98 9.07
C ARG A 92 -0.93 -11.65 7.77
N ILE A 93 0.24 -12.25 7.58
CA ILE A 93 0.94 -12.25 6.31
C ILE A 93 1.20 -13.69 5.91
N THR A 94 0.88 -14.04 4.67
CA THR A 94 1.01 -15.40 4.16
C THR A 94 1.76 -15.35 2.82
N GLU A 95 2.88 -16.04 2.76
CA GLU A 95 3.70 -16.11 1.55
C GLU A 95 3.63 -17.50 0.93
N VAL A 96 3.38 -17.52 -0.39
CA VAL A 96 3.52 -18.70 -1.25
C VAL A 96 4.40 -18.30 -2.44
N PRO A 97 4.88 -19.23 -3.28
CA PRO A 97 5.72 -18.84 -4.41
C PRO A 97 5.06 -17.78 -5.31
N GLY A 98 5.71 -16.63 -5.42
CA GLY A 98 5.26 -15.51 -6.24
C GLY A 98 4.11 -14.68 -5.70
N LEU A 99 3.54 -15.02 -4.55
CA LEU A 99 2.38 -14.33 -3.98
C LEU A 99 2.56 -14.07 -2.49
N VAL A 100 2.08 -12.91 -2.04
CA VAL A 100 1.95 -12.60 -0.61
C VAL A 100 0.55 -12.07 -0.34
N TYR A 101 -0.11 -12.64 0.65
CA TYR A 101 -1.41 -12.19 1.14
C TYR A 101 -1.18 -11.39 2.41
N LEU A 102 -1.54 -10.12 2.38
CA LEU A 102 -1.38 -9.20 3.51
C LEU A 102 -2.75 -8.84 4.06
N GLU A 103 -3.02 -9.29 5.29
CA GLU A 103 -4.28 -9.01 5.99
C GLU A 103 -4.04 -7.97 7.05
N LEU A 104 -4.74 -6.84 6.93
CA LEU A 104 -4.59 -5.70 7.82
C LEU A 104 -5.92 -5.29 8.45
N GLU A 105 -5.86 -4.69 9.63
CA GLU A 105 -6.82 -3.68 10.04
C GLU A 105 -6.23 -2.33 9.65
N GLU A 106 -6.96 -1.55 8.88
CA GLU A 106 -6.55 -0.21 8.47
C GLU A 106 -7.45 0.84 9.09
N ARG A 107 -6.82 1.91 9.55
CA ARG A 107 -7.50 3.07 10.12
C ARG A 107 -7.12 4.28 9.29
N ASN A 108 -8.09 4.85 8.61
CA ASN A 108 -7.93 6.03 7.77
C ASN A 108 -8.68 7.19 8.40
N THR A 109 -7.97 8.23 8.77
CA THR A 109 -8.55 9.41 9.39
C THR A 109 -8.51 10.58 8.42
N ARG A 110 -9.70 11.15 8.15
CA ARG A 110 -9.86 12.35 7.34
C ARG A 110 -10.88 13.25 8.01
N ASP A 111 -10.55 14.53 8.14
CA ASP A 111 -11.43 15.55 8.73
C ASP A 111 -11.99 15.13 10.11
N GLY A 112 -11.16 14.51 10.93
CA GLY A 112 -11.53 14.06 12.27
C GLY A 112 -12.37 12.79 12.34
N VAL A 113 -12.69 12.17 11.19
CA VAL A 113 -13.44 10.91 11.12
C VAL A 113 -12.49 9.78 10.77
N THR A 114 -12.55 8.70 11.55
CA THR A 114 -11.74 7.50 11.32
C THR A 114 -12.61 6.37 10.79
N ASP A 115 -12.28 5.89 9.61
CA ASP A 115 -12.82 4.66 9.06
C ASP A 115 -11.91 3.50 9.43
N VAL A 116 -12.49 2.42 9.94
CA VAL A 116 -11.78 1.19 10.27
C VAL A 116 -12.21 0.12 9.28
N SER A 117 -11.25 -0.47 8.57
CA SER A 117 -11.54 -1.52 7.60
C SER A 117 -10.60 -2.71 7.79
N ASN A 118 -11.14 -3.90 7.52
CA ASN A 118 -10.34 -5.10 7.36
C ASN A 118 -10.08 -5.29 5.88
N THR A 119 -8.81 -5.38 5.52
CA THR A 119 -8.40 -5.51 4.14
C THR A 119 -7.55 -6.75 3.91
N VAL A 120 -7.60 -7.26 2.69
CA VAL A 120 -6.67 -8.25 2.17
C VAL A 120 -6.09 -7.67 0.90
N THR A 121 -4.79 -7.54 0.83
CA THR A 121 -4.09 -7.19 -0.41
C THR A 121 -3.27 -8.37 -0.86
N ILE A 122 -3.47 -8.80 -2.08
CA ILE A 122 -2.69 -9.86 -2.70
C ILE A 122 -1.60 -9.20 -3.54
N TYR A 123 -0.36 -9.44 -3.17
CA TYR A 123 0.83 -8.95 -3.87
C TYR A 123 1.34 -10.05 -4.79
N GLU A 124 1.33 -9.81 -6.09
CA GLU A 124 1.86 -10.73 -7.09
C GLU A 124 3.19 -10.22 -7.62
N PHE A 125 4.20 -11.09 -7.62
CA PHE A 125 5.56 -10.78 -8.05
C PHE A 125 5.88 -11.50 -9.35
N ASN A 126 6.64 -10.84 -10.23
CA ASN A 126 7.14 -11.46 -11.45
C ASN A 126 8.34 -12.38 -11.15
N GLN A 127 8.87 -13.06 -12.16
CA GLN A 127 10.01 -13.99 -11.99
C GLN A 127 11.28 -13.31 -11.51
N ALA A 128 11.45 -12.01 -11.79
CA ALA A 128 12.56 -11.22 -11.28
C ALA A 128 12.37 -10.77 -9.82
N GLY A 129 11.25 -11.14 -9.19
CA GLY A 129 10.94 -10.75 -7.82
C GLY A 129 10.49 -9.31 -7.67
N LYS A 130 9.96 -8.70 -8.74
CA LYS A 130 9.40 -7.36 -8.71
C LYS A 130 7.88 -7.41 -8.60
N LEU A 131 7.32 -6.48 -7.87
CA LEU A 131 5.88 -6.38 -7.65
C LEU A 131 5.18 -6.01 -8.96
N ARG A 132 4.30 -6.88 -9.43
CA ARG A 132 3.57 -6.73 -10.68
C ARG A 132 2.11 -6.37 -10.49
N LYS A 133 1.50 -6.85 -9.41
CA LYS A 133 0.06 -6.64 -9.22
C LYS A 133 -0.30 -6.53 -7.75
N LEU A 134 -1.20 -5.62 -7.47
CA LEU A 134 -1.92 -5.52 -6.20
C LEU A 134 -3.40 -5.76 -6.46
N ASP A 135 -3.96 -6.77 -5.80
CA ASP A 135 -5.41 -6.96 -5.71
C ASP A 135 -5.85 -6.57 -4.29
N VAL A 136 -6.64 -5.50 -4.19
CA VAL A 136 -7.05 -4.95 -2.90
C VAL A 136 -8.51 -5.28 -2.63
N TYR A 137 -8.76 -5.99 -1.54
CA TYR A 137 -10.10 -6.36 -1.08
C TYR A 137 -10.38 -5.69 0.25
N VAL A 138 -11.52 -5.04 0.35
CA VAL A 138 -12.00 -4.46 1.61
C VAL A 138 -13.15 -5.32 2.11
N ALA A 139 -12.93 -6.00 3.23
CA ALA A 139 -13.89 -6.97 3.75
C ALA A 139 -14.96 -6.32 4.62
N HIS A 140 -14.62 -5.25 5.34
CA HIS A 140 -15.51 -4.60 6.29
C HIS A 140 -15.03 -3.19 6.58
N ILE A 141 -15.96 -2.25 6.66
CA ILE A 141 -15.67 -0.85 6.98
C ILE A 141 -16.61 -0.40 8.11
N THR A 142 -16.03 0.23 9.13
CA THR A 142 -16.78 0.85 10.23
C THR A 142 -16.26 2.26 10.44
N GLN A 143 -17.17 3.24 10.50
CA GLN A 143 -16.84 4.62 10.86
C GLN A 143 -16.81 4.81 12.36
N ARG A 144 -15.89 5.64 12.81
CA ARG A 144 -15.77 6.03 14.21
C ARG A 144 -15.69 7.52 14.38
#